data_40a41369c878590ee29d8e32d3082caf
#
_entry.id   40a41369c878590ee29d8e32d3082caf
#
_cell.length_a   1.000
_cell.length_b   1.000
_cell.length_c   1.000
_cell.angle_alpha   90.00
_cell.angle_beta   90.00
_cell.angle_gamma   90.00
#
_symmetry.space_group_name_H-M   'P 1'
#
loop_
_entity.id
_entity.type
_entity.pdbx_description
1 polymer ?
#
loop_
_entity_poly.entity_id
_entity_poly.type
_entity_poly.pdbx_seq_one_letter_code
_entity_poly.pdbx_strand_id
1 'polypeptide(L)'
;MFLIRRVCKVERKDAWEVARLLRSICDAYSEATGRASATVYVSGAGTPSQEIEVCAEWEQETIDANRMPNVPGSVKSDNDVMFPLLKSYEIEFHEIATGDKISERAG
;
A
#
# COMPACT_ATOMS: atom_id res chain seq x y z
N MET A 1 4.29 15.23 -6.23
CA MET A 1 4.50 14.11 -5.28
C MET A 1 3.16 13.49 -4.92
N PHE A 2 3.08 12.19 -4.98
CA PHE A 2 1.84 11.45 -4.71
C PHE A 2 2.04 10.50 -3.54
N LEU A 3 1.00 10.33 -2.72
CA LEU A 3 0.92 9.29 -1.71
C LEU A 3 0.08 8.16 -2.28
N ILE A 4 0.65 6.97 -2.34
CA ILE A 4 -0.03 5.77 -2.82
C ILE A 4 -0.37 4.92 -1.61
N ARG A 5 -1.62 4.48 -1.52
CA ARG A 5 -2.08 3.59 -0.44
C ARG A 5 -2.70 2.35 -1.03
N ARG A 6 -2.23 1.19 -0.58
CA ARG A 6 -2.90 -0.09 -0.81
C ARG A 6 -3.72 -0.40 0.44
N VAL A 7 -5.01 -0.63 0.26
CA VAL A 7 -5.93 -0.85 1.38
C VAL A 7 -6.54 -2.25 1.25
N CYS A 8 -6.28 -3.10 2.23
CA CYS A 8 -6.81 -4.45 2.28
C CYS A 8 -7.77 -4.56 3.45
N LYS A 9 -9.04 -4.85 3.20
CA LYS A 9 -9.99 -5.15 4.27
C LYS A 9 -9.95 -6.64 4.54
N VAL A 10 -9.90 -7.02 5.80
CA VAL A 10 -9.64 -8.40 6.22
C VAL A 10 -10.47 -8.78 7.45
N GLU A 11 -10.54 -10.08 7.73
CA GLU A 11 -11.00 -10.55 9.03
C GLU A 11 -9.91 -10.32 10.08
N ARG A 12 -10.33 -10.08 11.32
CA ARG A 12 -9.39 -9.81 12.43
C ARG A 12 -8.32 -10.91 12.58
N LYS A 13 -8.69 -12.16 12.42
CA LYS A 13 -7.79 -13.30 12.58
C LYS A 13 -6.65 -13.31 11.55
N ASP A 14 -6.86 -12.68 10.40
CA ASP A 14 -5.91 -12.70 9.28
C ASP A 14 -5.07 -11.41 9.18
N ALA A 15 -5.38 -10.40 9.99
CA ALA A 15 -4.80 -9.06 9.84
C ALA A 15 -3.27 -9.05 9.87
N TRP A 16 -2.67 -9.70 10.85
CA TRP A 16 -1.21 -9.67 10.99
C TRP A 16 -0.49 -10.54 9.95
N GLU A 17 -1.12 -11.63 9.50
CA GLU A 17 -0.60 -12.42 8.40
C GLU A 17 -0.62 -11.64 7.09
N VAL A 18 -1.72 -10.92 6.84
CA VAL A 18 -1.81 -10.03 5.67
C VAL A 18 -0.77 -8.92 5.75
N ALA A 19 -0.55 -8.35 6.94
CA ALA A 19 0.48 -7.32 7.14
C ALA A 19 1.87 -7.86 6.80
N ARG A 20 2.19 -9.08 7.23
CA ARG A 20 3.46 -9.72 6.92
C ARG A 20 3.65 -9.89 5.41
N LEU A 21 2.62 -10.41 4.74
CA LEU A 21 2.64 -10.64 3.29
C LEU A 21 2.73 -9.33 2.52
N LEU A 22 1.95 -8.35 2.91
CA LEU A 22 1.95 -7.03 2.25
C LEU A 22 3.30 -6.34 2.40
N ARG A 23 3.92 -6.43 3.56
CA ARG A 23 5.26 -5.89 3.78
C ARG A 23 6.30 -6.59 2.91
N SER A 24 6.24 -7.92 2.81
CA SER A 24 7.13 -8.70 1.95
C SER A 24 7.00 -8.27 0.48
N ILE A 25 5.78 -8.06 0.01
CA ILE A 25 5.51 -7.58 -1.35
C ILE A 25 6.14 -6.20 -1.58
N CYS A 26 5.91 -5.27 -0.65
CA CYS A 26 6.44 -3.91 -0.78
C CYS A 26 7.97 -3.88 -0.74
N ASP A 27 8.58 -4.67 0.14
CA ASP A 27 10.04 -4.77 0.24
C ASP A 27 10.63 -5.34 -1.05
N ALA A 28 9.99 -6.33 -1.65
CA ALA A 28 10.44 -6.91 -2.92
C ALA A 28 10.43 -5.87 -4.04
N TYR A 29 9.40 -5.04 -4.13
CA TYR A 29 9.37 -3.95 -5.10
C TYR A 29 10.43 -2.89 -4.83
N SER A 30 10.67 -2.54 -3.57
CA SER A 30 11.70 -1.56 -3.21
C SER A 30 13.08 -2.06 -3.63
N GLU A 31 13.39 -3.32 -3.37
CA GLU A 31 14.67 -3.93 -3.72
C GLU A 31 14.86 -4.07 -5.24
N ALA A 32 13.82 -4.48 -5.96
CA ALA A 32 13.93 -4.77 -7.38
C ALA A 32 13.85 -3.52 -8.27
N THR A 33 13.15 -2.46 -7.84
CA THR A 33 12.82 -1.33 -8.69
C THR A 33 13.27 0.03 -8.15
N GLY A 34 13.76 0.06 -6.91
CA GLY A 34 14.10 1.34 -6.26
C GLY A 34 12.87 2.14 -5.79
N ARG A 35 11.68 1.54 -5.80
CA ARG A 35 10.49 2.18 -5.22
C ARG A 35 10.75 2.54 -3.77
N ALA A 36 10.24 3.68 -3.31
CA ALA A 36 10.35 4.09 -1.91
C ALA A 36 9.79 3.01 -0.99
N SER A 37 10.41 2.86 0.17
CA SER A 37 9.94 1.92 1.21
C SER A 37 8.54 2.27 1.65
N ALA A 38 7.70 1.26 1.83
CA ALA A 38 6.34 1.45 2.31
C ALA A 38 6.27 1.38 3.83
N THR A 39 5.34 2.14 4.41
CA THR A 39 4.90 1.93 5.79
C THR A 39 3.68 1.01 5.74
N VAL A 40 3.74 -0.10 6.44
CA VAL A 40 2.62 -1.04 6.56
C VAL A 40 2.01 -0.88 7.95
N TYR A 41 0.69 -0.74 8.02
CA TYR A 41 0.00 -0.55 9.29
C TYR A 41 -1.33 -1.26 9.31
N VAL A 42 -1.81 -1.55 10.53
CA VAL A 42 -3.04 -2.30 10.78
C VAL A 42 -3.98 -1.44 11.63
N SER A 43 -5.22 -1.31 11.19
CA SER A 43 -6.27 -0.58 11.91
C SER A 43 -7.40 -1.53 12.31
N GLY A 44 -7.90 -1.40 13.53
CA GLY A 44 -9.03 -2.18 14.03
C GLY A 44 -8.66 -3.50 14.69
N ALA A 45 -7.42 -3.94 14.61
CA ALA A 45 -6.95 -5.17 15.27
C ALA A 45 -6.02 -4.86 16.45
N GLY A 46 -6.29 -3.80 17.17
CA GLY A 46 -5.51 -3.30 18.29
C GLY A 46 -5.72 -1.80 18.47
N THR A 47 -6.37 -1.16 17.51
CA THR A 47 -6.72 0.26 17.54
C THR A 47 -8.21 0.40 17.23
N PRO A 48 -8.88 1.47 17.69
CA PRO A 48 -10.27 1.72 17.31
C PRO A 48 -10.42 1.97 15.83
N SER A 49 -11.35 1.26 15.19
CA SER A 49 -11.72 1.47 13.79
C SER A 49 -13.04 0.76 13.51
N GLN A 50 -13.83 1.27 12.57
CA GLN A 50 -15.08 0.62 12.16
C GLN A 50 -14.81 -0.66 11.38
N GLU A 51 -13.71 -0.71 10.62
CA GLU A 51 -13.33 -1.85 9.82
C GLU A 51 -11.90 -2.26 10.15
N ILE A 52 -11.58 -3.51 9.89
CA ILE A 52 -10.23 -4.01 10.07
C ILE A 52 -9.52 -3.92 8.72
N GLU A 53 -8.48 -3.09 8.67
CA GLU A 53 -7.75 -2.81 7.45
C GLU A 53 -6.26 -3.04 7.66
N VAL A 54 -5.62 -3.55 6.62
CA VAL A 54 -4.16 -3.61 6.52
C VAL A 54 -3.78 -2.74 5.34
N CYS A 55 -2.95 -1.74 5.59
CA CYS A 55 -2.58 -0.76 4.58
C CYS A 55 -1.09 -0.72 4.36
N ALA A 56 -0.69 -0.38 3.15
CA ALA A 56 0.68 -0.01 2.83
C ALA A 56 0.66 1.33 2.13
N GLU A 57 1.55 2.24 2.52
CA GLU A 57 1.65 3.53 1.86
C GLU A 57 3.09 3.95 1.60
N TRP A 58 3.30 4.65 0.50
CA TRP A 58 4.60 5.20 0.11
C TRP A 58 4.38 6.42 -0.78
N GLU A 59 5.43 7.21 -0.95
CA GLU A 59 5.41 8.37 -1.83
C GLU A 59 6.13 8.08 -3.13
N GLN A 60 5.65 8.69 -4.23
CA GLN A 60 6.33 8.64 -5.52
C GLN A 60 6.08 9.92 -6.30
N GLU A 61 6.99 10.24 -7.22
CA GLU A 61 6.94 11.51 -7.95
C GLU A 61 5.81 11.56 -8.97
N THR A 62 5.49 10.41 -9.59
CA THR A 62 4.48 10.33 -10.63
C THR A 62 3.58 9.12 -10.41
N ILE A 63 2.36 9.17 -10.93
CA ILE A 63 1.43 8.04 -10.88
C ILE A 63 1.97 6.88 -11.73
N ASP A 64 2.58 7.19 -12.86
CA ASP A 64 3.10 6.18 -13.79
C ASP A 64 4.20 5.30 -13.17
N ALA A 65 4.92 5.82 -12.17
CA ALA A 65 5.93 5.04 -11.44
C ALA A 65 5.33 3.82 -10.72
N ASN A 66 4.00 3.74 -10.59
CA ASN A 66 3.33 2.58 -10.04
C ASN A 66 3.21 1.41 -11.05
N ARG A 67 3.43 1.69 -12.33
CA ARG A 67 3.38 0.66 -13.37
C ARG A 67 4.74 0.02 -13.53
N MET A 68 4.81 -1.25 -13.17
CA MET A 68 6.07 -2.00 -13.21
C MET A 68 6.06 -2.96 -14.39
N PRO A 69 7.04 -2.88 -15.30
CA PRO A 69 7.11 -3.82 -16.42
C PRO A 69 7.44 -5.24 -15.97
N ASN A 70 8.17 -5.38 -14.88
CA ASN A 70 8.56 -6.68 -14.34
C ASN A 70 8.17 -6.78 -12.88
N VAL A 71 7.33 -7.78 -12.57
CA VAL A 71 6.91 -8.07 -11.20
C VAL A 71 7.92 -9.03 -10.59
N PRO A 72 8.52 -8.72 -9.42
CA PRO A 72 9.39 -9.69 -8.74
C PRO A 72 8.69 -11.03 -8.51
N GLY A 73 9.41 -12.14 -8.71
CA GLY A 73 8.82 -13.49 -8.61
C GLY A 73 8.18 -13.78 -7.25
N SER A 74 8.79 -13.30 -6.16
CA SER A 74 8.24 -13.46 -4.81
C SER A 74 6.91 -12.75 -4.60
N VAL A 75 6.64 -11.67 -5.36
CA VAL A 75 5.38 -10.92 -5.27
C VAL A 75 4.21 -11.80 -5.72
N LYS A 76 4.39 -12.56 -6.80
CA LYS A 76 3.33 -13.44 -7.27
C LYS A 76 2.98 -14.50 -6.24
N SER A 77 3.98 -15.16 -5.64
CA SER A 77 3.73 -16.19 -4.62
C SER A 77 3.10 -15.60 -3.36
N ASP A 78 3.55 -14.42 -2.91
CA ASP A 78 2.95 -13.73 -1.77
C ASP A 78 1.50 -13.33 -2.06
N ASN A 79 1.21 -12.82 -3.25
CA ASN A 79 -0.14 -12.47 -3.67
C ASN A 79 -1.06 -13.70 -3.69
N ASP A 80 -0.58 -14.83 -4.19
CA ASP A 80 -1.35 -16.06 -4.26
C ASP A 80 -1.80 -16.53 -2.87
N VAL A 81 -1.02 -16.26 -1.82
CA VAL A 81 -1.38 -16.56 -0.42
C VAL A 81 -2.25 -15.46 0.17
N MET A 82 -1.94 -14.21 -0.12
CA MET A 82 -2.61 -13.05 0.51
C MET A 82 -4.02 -12.82 0.00
N PHE A 83 -4.23 -12.81 -1.33
CA PHE A 83 -5.52 -12.43 -1.90
C PHE A 83 -6.71 -13.24 -1.40
N PRO A 84 -6.60 -14.58 -1.19
CA PRO A 84 -7.72 -15.33 -0.61
C PRO A 84 -8.13 -14.89 0.80
N LEU A 85 -7.26 -14.19 1.52
CA LEU A 85 -7.54 -13.69 2.88
C LEU A 85 -8.23 -12.33 2.87
N LEU A 86 -8.31 -11.67 1.72
CA LEU A 86 -8.85 -10.31 1.63
C LEU A 86 -10.36 -10.32 1.43
N LYS A 87 -11.06 -9.43 2.13
CA LYS A 87 -12.48 -9.12 1.87
C LYS A 87 -12.60 -8.14 0.71
N SER A 88 -11.66 -7.19 0.61
CA SER A 88 -11.56 -6.25 -0.50
C SER A 88 -10.14 -5.74 -0.63
N TYR A 89 -9.84 -5.19 -1.79
CA TYR A 89 -8.53 -4.65 -2.13
C TYR A 89 -8.71 -3.41 -2.98
N GLU A 90 -7.93 -2.38 -2.66
CA GLU A 90 -8.06 -1.09 -3.32
C GLU A 90 -6.70 -0.40 -3.34
N ILE A 91 -6.41 0.33 -4.42
CA ILE A 91 -5.25 1.20 -4.50
C ILE A 91 -5.76 2.63 -4.64
N GLU A 92 -5.30 3.49 -3.74
CA GLU A 92 -5.65 4.90 -3.72
C GLU A 92 -4.44 5.74 -4.14
N PHE A 93 -4.71 6.77 -4.91
CA PHE A 93 -3.71 7.73 -5.35
C PHE A 93 -4.10 9.11 -4.83
N HIS A 94 -3.22 9.72 -4.05
CA HIS A 94 -3.47 11.03 -3.45
C HIS A 94 -2.37 11.99 -3.87
N GLU A 95 -2.74 13.16 -4.37
CA GLU A 95 -1.75 14.22 -4.61
C GLU A 95 -1.48 14.93 -3.28
N ILE A 96 -0.20 15.06 -2.91
CA ILE A 96 0.16 15.72 -1.66
C ILE A 96 -0.02 17.22 -1.83
N ALA A 97 -0.85 17.81 -0.98
CA ALA A 97 -1.16 19.23 -1.00
C ALA A 97 -0.10 20.02 -0.22
N THR A 98 1.04 20.27 -0.87
CA THR A 98 2.09 21.12 -0.30
C THR A 98 1.64 22.58 -0.32
N GLY A 99 2.28 23.44 0.47
CA GLY A 99 1.99 24.87 0.46
C GLY A 99 2.11 25.49 -0.93
N ASP A 100 3.16 25.11 -1.67
CA ASP A 100 3.36 25.60 -3.03
C ASP A 100 2.25 25.15 -3.97
N LYS A 101 1.84 23.88 -3.85
CA LYS A 101 0.78 23.32 -4.69
C LYS A 101 -0.57 23.98 -4.38
N ILE A 102 -0.86 24.23 -3.13
CA ILE A 102 -2.08 24.93 -2.69
C ILE A 102 -2.10 26.34 -3.28
N SER A 103 -0.99 27.06 -3.18
CA SER A 103 -0.88 28.41 -3.74
C SER A 103 -1.08 28.42 -5.25
N GLU A 104 -0.54 27.44 -5.95
CA GLU A 104 -0.68 27.32 -7.40
C GLU A 104 -2.12 27.01 -7.82
N ARG A 105 -2.84 26.14 -7.09
CA ARG A 105 -4.15 25.64 -7.49
C ARG A 105 -5.30 26.43 -6.91
N ALA A 106 -5.19 26.92 -5.68
CA ALA A 106 -6.25 27.62 -4.96
C ALA A 106 -6.12 29.14 -4.99
N GLY A 107 -4.92 29.60 -5.27
CA GLY A 107 -4.62 31.02 -5.33
C GLY A 107 -4.95 31.63 -6.64
#